data_9e25a2c87654c6c19f1291cb0f71bd83
#
_entry.id   9e25a2c87654c6c19f1291cb0f71bd83
#
_cell.length_a   1.000
_cell.length_b   1.000
_cell.length_c   1.000
_cell.angle_alpha   90.00
_cell.angle_beta   90.00
_cell.angle_gamma   90.00
#
_symmetry.space_group_name_H-M   'P 1'
#
loop_
_entity.id
_entity.type
_entity.pdbx_description
1 polymer ?
#
loop_
_entity_poly.entity_id
_entity_poly.type
_entity_poly.pdbx_seq_one_letter_code
_entity_poly.pdbx_strand_id
1 'polypeptide(L)'
;MNSSRESFESFASFDTAAYASFDTGRSSDETSETVVMLPIKKFKASQDDDHYENAPLLDETGAMEGKDGNDTKVDSLLYLRWSGRRHCNMFRWQTSKNHSTHDRLRPYSYCCCFRTKKFFIITCLVLFILPLVSFVLFSLVYFSPVHLPAKSLEVPNYATSTVRLLTLNIFMRPPGVKNNANDYKEQRLDYIIEHILPSYDIITFQEAFAFANRRVDKLLVKAYDQGFYHHVASPRHYPWELAGDGGLLILSRFPIVQANRIEFSRGVHADWLSYKGALHALVQLNNNSLLHVYTTHTQASYDNAGSFNLDDTKVRLSQFARVHQFIAETAKDDDYPILLMGDLNVDAAVHNQSIPINVRPHESSLAYKMMMDVLRGKGIDLAELTNGTDSSILYSHPWRLDTLNDAVYKTFGYHPVTFGDYKTLDNGIFIPAETSLTSHNQLLTVQSIDRLLWADRKEKHSMKLTNITVEPFFVENKTFSFTQISDHYGLSAQLQLL
;
A
#
# COMPACT_ATOMS: atom_id res chain seq x y z
N MET A 1 25.82 -22.36 0.71
CA MET A 1 26.47 -21.79 1.91
C MET A 1 27.28 -20.52 1.63
N ASN A 2 27.95 -20.38 0.48
CA ASN A 2 28.78 -19.19 0.21
C ASN A 2 28.01 -17.95 -0.34
N SER A 3 26.90 -18.12 -1.05
CA SER A 3 26.16 -16.99 -1.63
C SER A 3 25.31 -16.19 -0.61
N SER A 4 24.91 -16.85 0.47
CA SER A 4 24.20 -16.18 1.57
C SER A 4 25.10 -15.34 2.49
N ARG A 5 26.41 -15.56 2.45
CA ARG A 5 27.40 -14.81 3.25
C ARG A 5 27.71 -13.43 2.67
N GLU A 6 27.81 -13.31 1.32
CA GLU A 6 28.14 -12.02 0.68
C GLU A 6 27.04 -10.97 0.86
N SER A 7 25.76 -11.40 0.86
CA SER A 7 24.65 -10.49 1.13
C SER A 7 24.60 -9.96 2.56
N PHE A 8 25.27 -10.63 3.52
CA PHE A 8 25.30 -10.24 4.92
C PHE A 8 26.39 -9.21 5.26
N GLU A 9 27.52 -9.26 4.60
CA GLU A 9 28.58 -8.25 4.84
C GLU A 9 28.09 -6.83 4.54
N SER A 10 27.14 -6.69 3.59
CA SER A 10 26.49 -5.40 3.33
C SER A 10 25.52 -4.95 4.40
N PHE A 11 25.02 -5.87 5.26
CA PHE A 11 24.11 -5.56 6.35
C PHE A 11 24.81 -4.91 7.54
N ALA A 12 26.06 -5.24 7.76
CA ALA A 12 26.86 -4.77 8.89
C ALA A 12 27.24 -3.28 8.83
N SER A 13 27.07 -2.63 7.67
CA SER A 13 27.36 -1.21 7.49
C SER A 13 26.17 -0.29 7.84
N PHE A 14 25.22 -0.77 8.62
CA PHE A 14 24.11 0.05 9.09
C PHE A 14 24.63 1.17 9.99
N ASP A 15 24.48 2.38 9.53
CA ASP A 15 24.76 3.57 10.30
C ASP A 15 23.66 3.79 11.34
N THR A 16 23.92 3.36 12.58
CA THR A 16 22.99 3.46 13.72
C THR A 16 22.59 4.89 14.08
N ALA A 17 23.29 5.90 13.52
CA ALA A 17 23.05 7.30 13.82
C ALA A 17 21.80 7.90 13.16
N ALA A 18 21.18 7.25 12.17
CA ALA A 18 20.07 7.84 11.42
C ALA A 18 18.68 7.61 12.03
N TYR A 19 18.54 6.77 13.06
CA TYR A 19 17.23 6.40 13.62
C TYR A 19 16.87 7.07 14.95
N ALA A 20 17.75 7.93 15.52
CA ALA A 20 17.52 8.53 16.84
C ALA A 20 16.77 9.87 16.85
N SER A 21 16.25 10.38 15.73
CA SER A 21 15.59 11.69 15.73
C SER A 21 14.44 11.79 14.75
N PHE A 22 13.27 11.33 15.15
CA PHE A 22 11.99 11.90 14.70
C PHE A 22 10.92 11.54 15.74
N ASP A 23 10.97 12.22 16.87
CA ASP A 23 9.82 12.32 17.77
C ASP A 23 9.33 13.77 17.76
N THR A 24 8.21 14.00 17.09
CA THR A 24 7.43 15.24 17.24
C THR A 24 6.06 14.88 17.78
N GLY A 25 6.06 14.38 18.99
CA GLY A 25 4.87 14.19 19.82
C GLY A 25 4.88 15.14 20.99
N ARG A 26 4.02 16.11 20.98
CA ARG A 26 3.72 17.06 22.05
C ARG A 26 3.41 16.35 23.37
N SER A 27 4.25 16.50 24.38
CA SER A 27 3.81 16.59 25.77
C SER A 27 4.88 17.30 26.58
N SER A 28 4.44 18.28 27.35
CA SER A 28 5.20 19.05 28.32
C SER A 28 5.65 18.14 29.47
N ASP A 29 6.98 18.06 29.69
CA ASP A 29 7.58 18.27 31.00
C ASP A 29 9.12 18.18 30.89
N GLU A 30 9.75 19.08 31.60
CA GLU A 30 11.16 19.40 31.56
C GLU A 30 12.05 18.32 32.16
N THR A 31 13.11 17.90 31.44
CA THR A 31 14.46 17.71 32.01
C THR A 31 15.49 17.85 30.89
N SER A 32 16.47 18.72 31.12
CA SER A 32 17.52 19.11 30.20
C SER A 32 18.58 18.02 30.05
N GLU A 33 18.80 17.54 28.82
CA GLU A 33 20.05 16.89 28.41
C GLU A 33 20.61 17.57 27.16
N THR A 34 21.89 17.90 27.24
CA THR A 34 22.65 18.69 26.26
C THR A 34 23.04 17.78 25.08
N VAL A 35 22.50 18.03 23.88
CA VAL A 35 22.87 17.33 22.65
C VAL A 35 24.00 18.10 21.95
N VAL A 36 25.15 17.47 21.79
CA VAL A 36 26.30 17.96 21.01
C VAL A 36 26.12 17.61 19.54
N MET A 37 25.96 18.63 18.70
CA MET A 37 25.94 18.47 17.24
C MET A 37 27.35 18.42 16.66
N LEU A 38 27.64 17.40 15.82
CA LEU A 38 28.82 17.32 14.97
C LEU A 38 28.46 17.63 13.50
N PRO A 39 29.33 18.26 12.71
CA PRO A 39 28.99 18.82 11.40
C PRO A 39 29.00 17.78 10.25
N ILE A 40 28.00 17.93 9.37
CA ILE A 40 27.85 17.15 8.14
C ILE A 40 28.89 17.53 7.08
N LYS A 41 29.71 16.57 6.65
CA LYS A 41 30.58 16.72 5.46
C LYS A 41 29.79 16.37 4.19
N LYS A 42 29.75 17.34 3.26
CA LYS A 42 29.21 17.14 1.89
C LYS A 42 30.14 16.24 1.11
N PHE A 43 29.60 15.14 0.55
CA PHE A 43 30.28 14.35 -0.47
C PHE A 43 29.92 14.85 -1.87
N LYS A 44 30.97 15.08 -2.69
CA LYS A 44 30.86 15.39 -4.12
C LYS A 44 30.66 14.08 -4.89
N ALA A 45 29.69 14.07 -5.79
CA ALA A 45 29.55 13.01 -6.81
C ALA A 45 30.66 13.16 -7.85
N SER A 46 31.39 12.09 -8.12
CA SER A 46 32.26 11.94 -9.31
C SER A 46 31.44 11.21 -10.39
N GLN A 47 31.37 11.84 -11.56
CA GLN A 47 31.02 11.19 -12.82
C GLN A 47 32.18 10.29 -13.25
N ASP A 48 31.89 9.07 -13.60
CA ASP A 48 32.69 8.27 -14.51
C ASP A 48 31.77 7.49 -15.45
N ASP A 49 31.91 7.81 -16.73
CA ASP A 49 31.34 7.09 -17.87
C ASP A 49 32.06 5.76 -18.02
N ASP A 50 31.36 4.68 -18.36
CA ASP A 50 31.93 3.62 -19.19
C ASP A 50 30.86 2.68 -19.78
N HIS A 51 30.84 2.67 -21.10
CA HIS A 51 30.62 1.64 -22.10
C HIS A 51 29.87 0.35 -21.75
N TYR A 52 28.75 0.11 -22.43
CA TYR A 52 28.28 -1.24 -22.75
C TYR A 52 28.16 -1.42 -24.28
N GLU A 53 28.97 -2.36 -24.76
CA GLU A 53 29.00 -2.84 -26.14
C GLU A 53 27.77 -3.70 -26.51
N ASN A 54 27.48 -3.61 -27.80
CA ASN A 54 26.47 -4.31 -28.57
C ASN A 54 26.61 -5.83 -28.57
N ALA A 55 25.50 -6.55 -28.47
CA ALA A 55 25.32 -7.94 -28.92
C ALA A 55 24.24 -8.01 -30.03
N PRO A 56 24.40 -8.86 -31.04
CA PRO A 56 23.75 -8.69 -32.33
C PRO A 56 22.34 -9.31 -32.41
N LEU A 57 21.49 -8.61 -33.14
CA LEU A 57 20.19 -9.08 -33.65
C LEU A 57 20.42 -10.16 -34.75
N LEU A 58 19.76 -11.28 -34.61
CA LEU A 58 19.59 -12.26 -35.68
C LEU A 58 18.41 -11.84 -36.56
N ASP A 59 18.74 -11.76 -37.86
CA ASP A 59 17.91 -11.47 -38.99
C ASP A 59 17.15 -12.75 -39.43
N GLU A 60 15.85 -12.67 -39.68
CA GLU A 60 15.18 -13.60 -40.57
C GLU A 60 14.19 -12.86 -41.47
N THR A 61 14.59 -12.86 -42.70
CA THR A 61 13.93 -12.36 -43.90
C THR A 61 12.66 -13.11 -44.27
N GLY A 62 11.64 -12.36 -44.67
CA GLY A 62 10.47 -12.90 -45.38
C GLY A 62 9.80 -11.80 -46.18
N ALA A 63 10.20 -11.68 -47.43
CA ALA A 63 9.64 -10.74 -48.39
C ALA A 63 8.21 -11.06 -48.82
N MET A 64 7.39 -10.02 -49.00
CA MET A 64 6.44 -9.94 -50.12
C MET A 64 6.14 -8.50 -50.52
N GLU A 65 6.21 -8.29 -51.83
CA GLU A 65 5.99 -7.09 -52.61
C GLU A 65 4.56 -6.54 -52.58
N GLY A 66 4.45 -5.21 -52.79
CA GLY A 66 3.17 -4.60 -53.17
C GLY A 66 3.16 -3.08 -53.10
N LYS A 67 3.65 -2.44 -54.10
CA LYS A 67 3.41 -1.17 -54.80
C LYS A 67 2.36 -0.15 -54.29
N ASP A 68 2.82 1.09 -54.50
CA ASP A 68 2.17 2.35 -54.91
C ASP A 68 1.54 3.24 -53.82
N GLY A 69 2.17 4.33 -53.47
CA GLY A 69 1.91 5.66 -54.10
C GLY A 69 1.15 6.61 -53.17
N ASN A 70 1.83 7.56 -52.74
CA ASN A 70 1.53 9.00 -52.71
C ASN A 70 1.94 9.75 -51.41
N ASP A 71 2.75 10.74 -51.70
CA ASP A 71 3.13 11.84 -50.83
C ASP A 71 1.94 12.53 -50.12
N THR A 72 2.09 12.82 -48.86
CA THR A 72 1.76 14.17 -48.34
C THR A 72 2.52 14.40 -47.03
N LYS A 73 3.46 15.30 -47.06
CA LYS A 73 4.04 16.03 -45.93
C LYS A 73 2.96 16.72 -45.14
N VAL A 74 2.96 16.57 -43.83
CA VAL A 74 2.45 17.60 -42.93
C VAL A 74 3.40 17.69 -41.74
N ASP A 75 4.36 18.60 -41.87
CA ASP A 75 5.03 19.24 -40.74
C ASP A 75 4.06 20.17 -40.03
N SER A 76 3.92 20.06 -38.74
CA SER A 76 3.60 21.19 -37.89
C SER A 76 3.89 20.92 -36.42
N LEU A 77 5.15 21.14 -36.07
CA LEU A 77 5.57 21.43 -34.69
C LEU A 77 5.19 22.88 -34.35
N LEU A 78 4.18 23.07 -33.53
CA LEU A 78 3.82 24.37 -32.98
C LEU A 78 4.75 24.69 -31.79
N TYR A 79 5.82 25.41 -32.09
CA TYR A 79 6.62 26.13 -31.10
C TYR A 79 5.98 27.49 -30.84
N LEU A 80 5.32 27.68 -29.71
CA LEU A 80 4.90 29.01 -29.24
C LEU A 80 6.12 29.75 -28.68
N ARG A 81 6.74 30.55 -29.56
CA ARG A 81 7.77 31.53 -29.18
C ARG A 81 7.11 32.87 -28.84
N TRP A 82 7.07 33.17 -27.55
CA TRP A 82 6.61 34.47 -27.07
C TRP A 82 7.69 35.53 -27.28
N SER A 83 7.55 36.40 -28.30
CA SER A 83 8.39 37.57 -28.48
C SER A 83 7.55 38.82 -28.25
N GLY A 84 7.71 39.43 -27.11
CA GLY A 84 7.14 40.74 -26.85
C GLY A 84 7.84 41.83 -27.70
N ARG A 85 7.12 42.43 -28.63
CA ARG A 85 7.43 43.76 -29.10
C ARG A 85 6.13 44.56 -29.18
N ARG A 86 6.12 45.58 -28.34
CA ARG A 86 5.12 46.65 -28.44
C ARG A 86 5.38 47.43 -29.71
N HIS A 87 4.43 47.47 -30.62
CA HIS A 87 4.39 48.48 -31.66
C HIS A 87 3.09 49.21 -31.50
N CYS A 88 3.17 50.44 -30.96
CA CYS A 88 2.17 51.47 -31.15
C CYS A 88 2.26 51.97 -32.59
N ASN A 89 1.35 51.56 -33.43
CA ASN A 89 1.15 52.23 -34.73
C ASN A 89 0.39 53.50 -34.52
N MET A 90 1.13 54.61 -34.61
CA MET A 90 0.61 55.95 -34.67
C MET A 90 0.01 56.17 -36.07
N PHE A 91 -1.30 56.12 -36.17
CA PHE A 91 -1.97 56.57 -37.42
C PHE A 91 -1.79 58.05 -37.56
N ARG A 92 -1.02 58.45 -38.60
CA ARG A 92 -0.80 59.82 -39.02
C ARG A 92 -1.96 60.19 -39.90
N TRP A 93 -2.89 61.05 -39.42
CA TRP A 93 -3.92 61.66 -40.19
C TRP A 93 -3.30 62.82 -40.96
N GLN A 94 -3.40 62.79 -42.30
CA GLN A 94 -3.19 64.00 -43.16
C GLN A 94 -4.37 64.98 -42.98
N THR A 95 -4.07 66.18 -42.55
CA THR A 95 -4.99 67.24 -42.46
C THR A 95 -5.26 67.81 -43.85
N SER A 96 -6.45 67.61 -44.37
CA SER A 96 -7.03 68.48 -45.46
C SER A 96 -7.73 69.61 -44.76
N LYS A 97 -7.28 70.83 -45.07
CA LYS A 97 -7.97 72.08 -44.67
C LYS A 97 -9.26 72.20 -45.46
N ASN A 98 -10.40 72.34 -44.79
CA ASN A 98 -11.43 73.42 -45.11
C ASN A 98 -12.60 73.36 -44.14
N HIS A 99 -12.91 74.57 -43.61
CA HIS A 99 -14.16 75.17 -43.11
C HIS A 99 -14.94 74.58 -41.94
N SER A 100 -14.86 75.40 -40.89
CA SER A 100 -15.93 75.84 -39.97
C SER A 100 -17.11 74.89 -39.70
N THR A 101 -17.25 74.49 -38.47
CA THR A 101 -18.39 74.68 -37.56
C THR A 101 -18.12 74.08 -36.19
N HIS A 102 -18.53 74.77 -35.16
CA HIS A 102 -18.53 74.40 -33.79
C HIS A 102 -19.28 73.07 -33.59
N ASP A 103 -18.54 71.99 -33.19
CA ASP A 103 -19.16 70.85 -32.58
C ASP A 103 -18.33 70.42 -31.42
N ARG A 104 -18.96 70.35 -30.23
CA ARG A 104 -18.38 69.94 -28.95
C ARG A 104 -17.94 68.49 -29.04
N LEU A 105 -16.66 68.25 -29.02
CA LEU A 105 -16.08 66.92 -28.87
C LEU A 105 -16.40 66.40 -27.45
N ARG A 106 -17.34 65.48 -27.39
CA ARG A 106 -17.53 64.65 -26.17
C ARG A 106 -16.33 63.68 -26.05
N PRO A 107 -15.75 63.53 -24.89
CA PRO A 107 -14.68 62.53 -24.71
C PRO A 107 -15.28 61.13 -24.61
N TYR A 108 -15.33 60.41 -25.73
CA TYR A 108 -15.69 59.01 -25.81
C TYR A 108 -14.43 58.13 -25.54
N SER A 109 -13.75 58.27 -24.43
CA SER A 109 -12.52 57.53 -24.24
C SER A 109 -12.44 56.73 -22.93
N TYR A 110 -13.48 56.75 -22.10
CA TYR A 110 -13.39 56.03 -20.79
C TYR A 110 -14.19 54.73 -20.73
N CYS A 111 -14.98 54.35 -21.73
CA CYS A 111 -15.86 53.20 -21.59
C CYS A 111 -15.23 51.84 -21.99
N CYS A 112 -14.20 51.81 -22.86
CA CYS A 112 -13.58 50.56 -23.29
C CYS A 112 -12.64 49.97 -22.25
N CYS A 113 -11.92 50.79 -21.49
CA CYS A 113 -11.00 50.28 -20.46
C CYS A 113 -11.71 49.65 -19.24
N PHE A 114 -12.90 50.12 -18.88
CA PHE A 114 -13.69 49.57 -17.78
C PHE A 114 -14.33 48.22 -18.16
N ARG A 115 -14.69 48.03 -19.42
CA ARG A 115 -15.29 46.79 -19.94
C ARG A 115 -14.23 45.70 -20.05
N THR A 116 -13.02 46.04 -20.47
CA THR A 116 -11.88 45.10 -20.53
C THR A 116 -11.36 44.68 -19.15
N LYS A 117 -11.31 45.62 -18.19
CA LYS A 117 -10.93 45.28 -16.79
C LYS A 117 -11.94 44.35 -16.12
N LYS A 118 -13.26 44.63 -16.28
CA LYS A 118 -14.30 43.74 -15.74
C LYS A 118 -14.26 42.36 -16.41
N PHE A 119 -14.10 42.30 -17.73
CA PHE A 119 -13.96 41.03 -18.44
C PHE A 119 -12.74 40.25 -17.97
N PHE A 120 -11.57 40.89 -17.81
CA PHE A 120 -10.36 40.28 -17.30
C PHE A 120 -10.54 39.76 -15.88
N ILE A 121 -11.14 40.53 -14.97
CA ILE A 121 -11.44 40.10 -13.61
C ILE A 121 -12.37 38.90 -13.61
N ILE A 122 -13.45 38.92 -14.40
CA ILE A 122 -14.40 37.79 -14.50
C ILE A 122 -13.69 36.55 -15.06
N THR A 123 -12.86 36.73 -16.09
CA THR A 123 -12.09 35.62 -16.67
C THR A 123 -11.12 35.02 -15.65
N CYS A 124 -10.40 35.86 -14.88
CA CYS A 124 -9.54 35.40 -13.81
C CYS A 124 -10.33 34.65 -12.70
N LEU A 125 -11.48 35.20 -12.29
CA LEU A 125 -12.35 34.58 -11.32
C LEU A 125 -12.84 33.20 -11.80
N VAL A 126 -13.26 33.09 -13.05
CA VAL A 126 -13.68 31.80 -13.63
C VAL A 126 -12.52 30.83 -13.73
N LEU A 127 -11.35 31.27 -14.18
CA LEU A 127 -10.19 30.40 -14.37
C LEU A 127 -9.55 29.91 -13.03
N PHE A 128 -9.71 30.64 -11.94
CA PHE A 128 -9.13 30.29 -10.67
C PHE A 128 -10.16 29.78 -9.65
N ILE A 129 -11.32 30.42 -9.53
CA ILE A 129 -12.33 30.03 -8.54
C ILE A 129 -13.05 28.75 -8.97
N LEU A 130 -13.43 28.60 -10.23
CA LEU A 130 -14.16 27.41 -10.66
C LEU A 130 -13.33 26.12 -10.49
N PRO A 131 -12.05 26.04 -10.91
CA PRO A 131 -11.21 24.88 -10.61
C PRO A 131 -11.02 24.63 -9.12
N LEU A 132 -10.84 25.69 -8.32
CA LEU A 132 -10.71 25.58 -6.87
C LEU A 132 -11.96 24.99 -6.22
N VAL A 133 -13.14 25.53 -6.56
CA VAL A 133 -14.43 25.03 -6.07
C VAL A 133 -14.64 23.57 -6.51
N SER A 134 -14.35 23.27 -7.79
CA SER A 134 -14.45 21.90 -8.32
C SER A 134 -13.52 20.95 -7.58
N PHE A 135 -12.29 21.37 -7.29
CA PHE A 135 -11.32 20.58 -6.53
C PHE A 135 -11.77 20.34 -5.08
N VAL A 136 -12.33 21.37 -4.42
CA VAL A 136 -12.88 21.21 -3.05
C VAL A 136 -14.08 20.26 -3.07
N LEU A 137 -15.02 20.42 -4.00
CA LEU A 137 -16.17 19.52 -4.13
C LEU A 137 -15.73 18.09 -4.44
N PHE A 138 -14.81 17.91 -5.37
CA PHE A 138 -14.20 16.60 -5.65
C PHE A 138 -13.60 15.99 -4.39
N SER A 139 -12.79 16.76 -3.64
CA SER A 139 -12.17 16.29 -2.40
C SER A 139 -13.22 15.91 -1.35
N LEU A 140 -14.27 16.71 -1.16
CA LEU A 140 -15.34 16.39 -0.22
C LEU A 140 -16.13 15.12 -0.63
N VAL A 141 -16.35 14.91 -1.92
CA VAL A 141 -17.12 13.75 -2.41
C VAL A 141 -16.32 12.46 -2.32
N TYR A 142 -15.04 12.47 -2.72
CA TYR A 142 -14.26 11.25 -2.89
C TYR A 142 -13.35 10.90 -1.72
N PHE A 143 -13.10 11.84 -0.80
CA PHE A 143 -12.17 11.61 0.33
C PHE A 143 -12.87 11.64 1.70
N SER A 144 -14.11 12.08 1.80
CA SER A 144 -14.87 11.99 3.05
C SER A 144 -15.37 10.56 3.27
N PRO A 145 -15.22 9.99 4.49
CA PRO A 145 -15.73 8.66 4.81
C PRO A 145 -17.25 8.62 4.77
N VAL A 146 -17.79 7.43 4.45
CA VAL A 146 -19.23 7.19 4.59
C VAL A 146 -19.66 7.24 6.06
N HIS A 147 -20.82 7.79 6.33
CA HIS A 147 -21.44 7.76 7.64
C HIS A 147 -22.33 6.52 7.74
N LEU A 148 -21.97 5.61 8.63
CA LEU A 148 -22.81 4.44 8.96
C LEU A 148 -23.54 4.71 10.29
N PRO A 149 -24.78 4.19 10.46
CA PRO A 149 -25.49 4.30 11.74
C PRO A 149 -24.68 3.64 12.86
N ALA A 150 -24.59 4.30 14.00
CA ALA A 150 -24.00 3.69 15.19
C ALA A 150 -24.85 2.49 15.64
N LYS A 151 -24.20 1.36 15.88
CA LYS A 151 -24.85 0.18 16.47
C LYS A 151 -24.46 0.08 17.94
N SER A 152 -25.37 -0.43 18.78
CA SER A 152 -25.08 -0.68 20.19
C SER A 152 -23.93 -1.71 20.33
N LEU A 153 -23.18 -1.59 21.42
CA LEU A 153 -22.11 -2.55 21.77
C LEU A 153 -22.69 -3.84 22.37
N GLU A 154 -23.98 -4.13 22.16
CA GLU A 154 -24.54 -5.39 22.59
C GLU A 154 -23.88 -6.55 21.86
N VAL A 155 -23.32 -7.45 22.62
CA VAL A 155 -22.77 -8.69 22.10
C VAL A 155 -23.93 -9.48 21.49
N PRO A 156 -23.84 -9.88 20.21
CA PRO A 156 -24.85 -10.74 19.64
C PRO A 156 -25.03 -11.98 20.53
N ASN A 157 -26.25 -12.29 20.89
CA ASN A 157 -26.54 -13.44 21.74
C ASN A 157 -26.41 -14.76 20.96
N TYR A 158 -25.36 -14.83 20.14
CA TYR A 158 -24.98 -16.04 19.42
C TYR A 158 -24.15 -16.90 20.36
N ALA A 159 -24.74 -17.99 20.81
CA ALA A 159 -24.00 -19.10 21.43
C ALA A 159 -23.10 -19.79 20.35
N THR A 160 -22.38 -19.03 19.54
CA THR A 160 -21.43 -19.62 18.59
C THR A 160 -20.14 -19.92 19.34
N SER A 161 -19.85 -21.19 19.48
CA SER A 161 -18.57 -21.67 20.01
C SER A 161 -17.40 -21.40 19.03
N THR A 162 -17.70 -20.89 17.84
CA THR A 162 -16.70 -20.77 16.76
C THR A 162 -16.87 -19.45 16.00
N VAL A 163 -15.81 -18.70 15.83
CA VAL A 163 -15.72 -17.46 15.06
C VAL A 163 -14.86 -17.71 13.82
N ARG A 164 -15.35 -17.33 12.65
CA ARG A 164 -14.71 -17.51 11.35
C ARG A 164 -13.91 -16.27 10.99
N LEU A 165 -12.63 -16.45 10.72
CA LEU A 165 -11.65 -15.40 10.49
C LEU A 165 -11.14 -15.45 9.04
N LEU A 166 -10.88 -14.29 8.46
CA LEU A 166 -10.23 -14.15 7.15
C LEU A 166 -9.24 -12.98 7.16
N THR A 167 -8.09 -13.16 6.55
CA THR A 167 -7.25 -12.05 6.06
C THR A 167 -7.04 -12.19 4.56
N LEU A 168 -7.11 -11.09 3.83
CA LEU A 168 -6.96 -11.07 2.38
C LEU A 168 -6.50 -9.71 1.89
N ASN A 169 -5.40 -9.66 1.17
CA ASN A 169 -5.08 -8.54 0.30
C ASN A 169 -6.02 -8.59 -0.91
N ILE A 170 -6.88 -7.57 -1.07
CA ILE A 170 -7.93 -7.55 -2.09
C ILE A 170 -7.55 -6.84 -3.39
N PHE A 171 -6.33 -6.33 -3.47
CA PHE A 171 -5.80 -5.70 -4.68
C PHE A 171 -6.73 -4.61 -5.26
N MET A 172 -7.24 -3.70 -4.39
CA MET A 172 -8.14 -2.60 -4.77
C MET A 172 -7.42 -1.25 -4.82
N ARG A 173 -6.31 -1.22 -5.54
CA ARG A 173 -5.43 -0.05 -5.67
C ARG A 173 -6.18 1.19 -6.21
N PRO A 174 -5.64 2.41 -5.98
CA PRO A 174 -6.27 3.66 -6.42
C PRO A 174 -6.61 3.67 -7.92
N PRO A 175 -7.54 4.56 -8.36
CA PRO A 175 -7.86 4.73 -9.77
C PRO A 175 -6.60 4.98 -10.61
N GLY A 176 -6.52 4.36 -11.79
CA GLY A 176 -5.38 4.48 -12.70
C GLY A 176 -4.20 3.55 -12.37
N VAL A 177 -4.07 3.06 -11.13
CA VAL A 177 -3.03 2.08 -10.76
C VAL A 177 -3.54 0.67 -11.08
N LYS A 178 -2.91 0.01 -12.03
CA LYS A 178 -3.26 -1.34 -12.49
C LYS A 178 -2.04 -2.04 -13.07
N ASN A 179 -2.02 -3.37 -13.05
CA ASN A 179 -0.93 -4.16 -13.63
C ASN A 179 -1.14 -4.40 -15.14
N ASN A 180 -2.39 -4.58 -15.56
CA ASN A 180 -2.76 -4.94 -16.93
C ASN A 180 -3.80 -3.96 -17.49
N ALA A 181 -4.42 -4.31 -18.60
CA ALA A 181 -5.42 -3.45 -19.25
C ALA A 181 -6.60 -3.15 -18.33
N ASN A 182 -7.05 -4.12 -17.54
CA ASN A 182 -8.14 -3.96 -16.57
C ASN A 182 -7.93 -4.92 -15.38
N ASP A 183 -8.04 -4.38 -14.15
CA ASP A 183 -7.98 -5.15 -12.90
C ASP A 183 -9.39 -5.55 -12.40
N TYR A 184 -10.46 -5.24 -13.13
CA TYR A 184 -11.85 -5.58 -12.81
C TYR A 184 -12.28 -5.23 -11.37
N LYS A 185 -11.80 -4.11 -10.81
CA LYS A 185 -11.93 -3.75 -9.39
C LYS A 185 -13.39 -3.73 -8.91
N GLU A 186 -14.31 -3.19 -9.71
CA GLU A 186 -15.71 -3.11 -9.30
C GLU A 186 -16.36 -4.51 -9.29
N GLN A 187 -16.16 -5.30 -10.33
CA GLN A 187 -16.72 -6.65 -10.43
C GLN A 187 -16.14 -7.59 -9.36
N ARG A 188 -14.83 -7.52 -9.09
CA ARG A 188 -14.19 -8.28 -8.02
C ARG A 188 -14.71 -7.85 -6.63
N LEU A 189 -14.92 -6.55 -6.43
CA LEU A 189 -15.52 -6.04 -5.20
C LEU A 189 -16.93 -6.59 -4.99
N ASP A 190 -17.77 -6.57 -6.04
CA ASP A 190 -19.12 -7.13 -5.97
C ASP A 190 -19.08 -8.62 -5.63
N TYR A 191 -18.19 -9.38 -6.26
CA TYR A 191 -17.98 -10.79 -5.94
C TYR A 191 -17.57 -11.02 -4.49
N ILE A 192 -16.64 -10.22 -3.96
CA ILE A 192 -16.22 -10.29 -2.55
C ILE A 192 -17.42 -10.02 -1.63
N ILE A 193 -18.22 -9.00 -1.91
CA ILE A 193 -19.39 -8.65 -1.12
C ILE A 193 -20.43 -9.77 -1.12
N GLU A 194 -20.70 -10.38 -2.27
CA GLU A 194 -21.77 -11.36 -2.43
C GLU A 194 -21.38 -12.76 -1.98
N HIS A 195 -20.11 -13.17 -2.19
CA HIS A 195 -19.72 -14.56 -2.02
C HIS A 195 -18.70 -14.79 -0.89
N ILE A 196 -17.92 -13.77 -0.49
CA ILE A 196 -16.88 -13.95 0.52
C ILE A 196 -17.35 -13.45 1.90
N LEU A 197 -17.87 -12.22 2.00
CA LEU A 197 -18.27 -11.65 3.29
C LEU A 197 -19.23 -12.54 4.09
N PRO A 198 -20.24 -13.22 3.50
CA PRO A 198 -21.20 -14.02 4.27
C PRO A 198 -20.56 -15.19 5.02
N SER A 199 -19.39 -15.66 4.56
CA SER A 199 -18.73 -16.83 5.11
C SER A 199 -17.90 -16.57 6.37
N TYR A 200 -17.70 -15.30 6.76
CA TYR A 200 -16.79 -14.92 7.84
C TYR A 200 -17.46 -14.01 8.86
N ASP A 201 -16.82 -13.87 10.02
CA ASP A 201 -17.34 -13.07 11.14
C ASP A 201 -16.39 -11.92 11.51
N ILE A 202 -15.07 -12.10 11.33
CA ILE A 202 -14.05 -11.06 11.43
C ILE A 202 -13.16 -11.16 10.20
N ILE A 203 -12.98 -10.05 9.49
CA ILE A 203 -12.21 -9.99 8.25
C ILE A 203 -11.22 -8.84 8.34
N THR A 204 -9.99 -9.09 7.91
CA THR A 204 -8.99 -8.05 7.67
C THR A 204 -8.65 -7.99 6.19
N PHE A 205 -8.70 -6.78 5.63
CA PHE A 205 -8.32 -6.52 4.25
C PHE A 205 -7.08 -5.63 4.17
N GLN A 206 -6.23 -5.92 3.20
CA GLN A 206 -5.12 -5.10 2.76
C GLN A 206 -5.39 -4.65 1.33
N GLU A 207 -4.73 -3.58 0.89
CA GLU A 207 -4.97 -2.89 -0.38
C GLU A 207 -6.43 -2.46 -0.62
N ALA A 208 -7.20 -2.27 0.43
CA ALA A 208 -8.53 -1.66 0.39
C ALA A 208 -8.40 -0.13 0.33
N PHE A 209 -7.76 0.41 -0.71
CA PHE A 209 -7.48 1.84 -0.81
C PHE A 209 -8.74 2.67 -1.08
N ALA A 210 -8.94 3.70 -0.27
CA ALA A 210 -10.04 4.64 -0.40
C ALA A 210 -9.70 5.91 -1.21
N PHE A 211 -8.42 6.12 -1.56
CA PHE A 211 -7.95 7.30 -2.26
C PHE A 211 -8.66 7.50 -3.59
N ALA A 212 -9.32 8.66 -3.78
CA ALA A 212 -10.00 9.09 -5.00
C ALA A 212 -11.05 8.11 -5.56
N ASN A 213 -11.68 7.29 -4.69
CA ASN A 213 -12.73 6.36 -5.10
C ASN A 213 -13.72 6.08 -3.96
N ARG A 214 -14.83 5.40 -4.26
CA ARG A 214 -15.90 5.07 -3.31
C ARG A 214 -16.03 3.56 -3.07
N ARG A 215 -15.04 2.73 -3.47
CA ARG A 215 -15.11 1.27 -3.33
C ARG A 215 -15.16 0.82 -1.88
N VAL A 216 -14.31 1.40 -1.03
CA VAL A 216 -14.32 1.09 0.41
C VAL A 216 -15.63 1.52 1.05
N ASP A 217 -16.22 2.65 0.64
CA ASP A 217 -17.53 3.07 1.15
C ASP A 217 -18.65 2.10 0.74
N LYS A 218 -18.62 1.64 -0.53
CA LYS A 218 -19.54 0.61 -1.02
C LYS A 218 -19.38 -0.69 -0.22
N LEU A 219 -18.13 -1.11 0.02
CA LEU A 219 -17.82 -2.29 0.82
C LEU A 219 -18.39 -2.15 2.25
N LEU A 220 -18.13 -1.02 2.92
CA LEU A 220 -18.59 -0.77 4.28
C LEU A 220 -20.12 -0.76 4.38
N VAL A 221 -20.82 -0.09 3.45
CA VAL A 221 -22.31 -0.08 3.43
C VAL A 221 -22.85 -1.50 3.25
N LYS A 222 -22.29 -2.26 2.29
CA LYS A 222 -22.75 -3.62 2.01
C LYS A 222 -22.38 -4.62 3.12
N ALA A 223 -21.22 -4.45 3.74
CA ALA A 223 -20.83 -5.21 4.91
C ALA A 223 -21.78 -4.92 6.11
N TYR A 224 -22.14 -3.65 6.32
CA TYR A 224 -23.12 -3.26 7.33
C TYR A 224 -24.48 -3.94 7.11
N ASP A 225 -24.99 -3.96 5.86
CA ASP A 225 -26.23 -4.66 5.49
C ASP A 225 -26.16 -6.17 5.81
N GLN A 226 -24.96 -6.75 5.84
CA GLN A 226 -24.70 -8.15 6.14
C GLN A 226 -24.33 -8.43 7.61
N GLY A 227 -24.44 -7.43 8.50
CA GLY A 227 -24.21 -7.60 9.94
C GLY A 227 -22.79 -7.28 10.42
N PHE A 228 -21.89 -6.77 9.57
CA PHE A 228 -20.62 -6.21 10.01
C PHE A 228 -20.81 -4.79 10.50
N TYR A 229 -21.33 -4.65 11.70
CA TYR A 229 -21.69 -3.35 12.26
C TYR A 229 -20.49 -2.54 12.77
N HIS A 230 -19.37 -3.20 12.98
CA HIS A 230 -18.17 -2.60 13.54
C HIS A 230 -16.99 -2.70 12.58
N HIS A 231 -16.22 -1.63 12.44
CA HIS A 231 -15.05 -1.60 11.56
C HIS A 231 -13.98 -0.65 12.07
N VAL A 232 -12.74 -0.91 11.66
CA VAL A 232 -11.60 0.01 11.79
C VAL A 232 -10.94 0.11 10.42
N ALA A 233 -10.68 1.33 9.96
CA ALA A 233 -10.07 1.58 8.66
C ALA A 233 -8.84 2.50 8.78
N SER A 234 -7.94 2.43 7.81
CA SER A 234 -6.86 3.41 7.65
C SER A 234 -7.40 4.83 7.58
N PRO A 235 -6.70 5.82 8.13
CA PRO A 235 -7.05 7.22 7.96
C PRO A 235 -7.13 7.58 6.46
N ARG A 236 -8.08 8.44 6.11
CA ARG A 236 -8.14 8.97 4.74
C ARG A 236 -7.27 10.20 4.63
N HIS A 237 -6.47 10.22 3.57
CA HIS A 237 -5.61 11.35 3.23
C HIS A 237 -6.19 12.12 2.05
N TYR A 238 -6.12 13.45 2.12
CA TYR A 238 -6.62 14.32 1.06
C TYR A 238 -5.57 14.51 -0.04
N PRO A 239 -5.97 14.94 -1.25
CA PRO A 239 -5.05 15.03 -2.40
C PRO A 239 -3.81 15.91 -2.18
N TRP A 240 -3.92 16.93 -1.31
CA TRP A 240 -2.80 17.83 -1.00
C TRP A 240 -1.71 17.19 -0.12
N GLU A 241 -1.97 16.02 0.47
CA GLU A 241 -0.97 15.26 1.25
C GLU A 241 -0.05 14.43 0.37
N LEU A 242 -0.33 14.40 -0.96
CA LEU A 242 0.47 13.72 -1.99
C LEU A 242 0.70 12.22 -1.73
N ALA A 243 -0.20 11.59 -1.00
CA ALA A 243 -0.21 10.14 -0.81
C ALA A 243 -1.63 9.64 -0.50
N GLY A 244 -1.86 8.36 -0.79
CA GLY A 244 -3.08 7.65 -0.41
C GLY A 244 -3.04 7.13 1.01
N ASP A 245 -4.18 6.64 1.46
CA ASP A 245 -4.32 5.92 2.74
C ASP A 245 -3.52 4.61 2.75
N GLY A 246 -3.46 3.95 3.91
CA GLY A 246 -2.74 2.68 4.08
C GLY A 246 -3.46 1.45 3.52
N GLY A 247 -4.69 1.60 3.03
CA GLY A 247 -5.46 0.51 2.44
C GLY A 247 -5.86 -0.60 3.41
N LEU A 248 -5.87 -0.36 4.72
CA LEU A 248 -6.22 -1.37 5.70
C LEU A 248 -7.66 -1.23 6.17
N LEU A 249 -8.31 -2.38 6.42
CA LEU A 249 -9.66 -2.44 6.93
C LEU A 249 -9.84 -3.68 7.81
N ILE A 250 -10.43 -3.51 9.00
CA ILE A 250 -10.95 -4.58 9.85
C ILE A 250 -12.48 -4.47 9.83
N LEU A 251 -13.16 -5.56 9.52
CA LEU A 251 -14.61 -5.71 9.63
C LEU A 251 -14.95 -6.71 10.73
N SER A 252 -15.93 -6.44 11.56
CA SER A 252 -16.39 -7.34 12.63
C SER A 252 -17.91 -7.35 12.78
N ARG A 253 -18.47 -8.55 12.91
CA ARG A 253 -19.86 -8.73 13.37
C ARG A 253 -20.00 -8.53 14.87
N PHE A 254 -18.88 -8.69 15.59
CA PHE A 254 -18.79 -8.52 17.04
C PHE A 254 -18.42 -7.09 17.41
N PRO A 255 -18.84 -6.60 18.59
CA PRO A 255 -18.46 -5.28 19.06
C PRO A 255 -16.94 -5.06 19.10
N ILE A 256 -16.50 -3.91 18.64
CA ILE A 256 -15.13 -3.43 18.83
C ILE A 256 -15.17 -2.44 19.98
N VAL A 257 -14.60 -2.83 21.13
CA VAL A 257 -14.62 -2.03 22.36
C VAL A 257 -13.48 -1.02 22.44
N GLN A 258 -12.40 -1.29 21.69
CA GLN A 258 -11.27 -0.37 21.51
C GLN A 258 -10.74 -0.47 20.09
N ALA A 259 -10.42 0.66 19.48
CA ALA A 259 -9.85 0.74 18.14
C ALA A 259 -8.68 1.72 18.13
N ASN A 260 -7.55 1.28 17.60
CA ASN A 260 -6.32 2.07 17.46
C ASN A 260 -5.74 1.90 16.05
N ARG A 261 -4.90 2.83 15.64
CA ARG A 261 -4.25 2.81 14.34
C ARG A 261 -2.94 3.57 14.38
N ILE A 262 -1.99 3.11 13.62
CA ILE A 262 -0.73 3.81 13.38
C ILE A 262 -0.44 3.87 11.90
N GLU A 263 0.30 4.88 11.49
CA GLU A 263 0.88 5.01 10.17
C GLU A 263 2.40 4.93 10.31
N PHE A 264 3.03 4.23 9.37
CA PHE A 264 4.48 4.15 9.31
C PHE A 264 5.07 5.40 8.65
N SER A 265 6.35 5.63 8.86
CA SER A 265 7.12 6.52 8.01
C SER A 265 6.99 6.07 6.55
N ARG A 266 7.05 7.02 5.62
CA ARG A 266 6.93 6.74 4.18
C ARG A 266 7.87 5.62 3.77
N GLY A 267 7.33 4.68 3.00
CA GLY A 267 8.11 3.62 2.39
C GLY A 267 9.05 4.12 1.28
N VAL A 268 9.67 3.19 0.59
CA VAL A 268 10.50 3.46 -0.59
C VAL A 268 9.77 3.02 -1.87
N HIS A 269 10.26 3.46 -3.02
CA HIS A 269 9.67 3.16 -4.33
C HIS A 269 8.20 3.60 -4.41
N ALA A 270 7.30 2.80 -4.96
CA ALA A 270 5.88 3.14 -5.08
C ALA A 270 5.16 3.24 -3.73
N ASP A 271 5.64 2.55 -2.69
CA ASP A 271 5.07 2.60 -1.35
C ASP A 271 5.25 3.98 -0.67
N TRP A 272 6.14 4.83 -1.20
CA TRP A 272 6.22 6.24 -0.78
C TRP A 272 4.90 7.01 -1.02
N LEU A 273 4.06 6.57 -1.96
CA LEU A 273 2.78 7.18 -2.28
C LEU A 273 1.63 6.67 -1.39
N SER A 274 1.90 5.86 -0.36
CA SER A 274 0.91 5.31 0.57
C SER A 274 1.34 5.48 2.02
N TYR A 275 0.41 5.82 2.90
CA TYR A 275 0.58 5.79 4.34
C TYR A 275 0.30 4.40 4.89
N LYS A 276 1.14 3.40 4.53
CA LYS A 276 1.04 2.07 5.12
C LYS A 276 1.14 2.13 6.63
N GLY A 277 0.59 1.15 7.34
CA GLY A 277 0.50 1.19 8.78
C GLY A 277 -0.02 -0.10 9.40
N ALA A 278 -0.59 0.01 10.59
CA ALA A 278 -1.28 -1.09 11.26
C ALA A 278 -2.56 -0.60 11.93
N LEU A 279 -3.55 -1.49 11.97
CA LEU A 279 -4.81 -1.30 12.69
C LEU A 279 -4.90 -2.28 13.84
N HIS A 280 -5.60 -1.87 14.89
CA HIS A 280 -5.94 -2.67 16.05
C HIS A 280 -7.43 -2.55 16.36
N ALA A 281 -8.05 -3.67 16.68
CA ALA A 281 -9.39 -3.77 17.23
C ALA A 281 -9.37 -4.73 18.43
N LEU A 282 -9.81 -4.28 19.59
CA LEU A 282 -10.15 -5.16 20.71
C LEU A 282 -11.60 -5.58 20.52
N VAL A 283 -11.79 -6.83 20.12
CA VAL A 283 -13.10 -7.41 19.75
C VAL A 283 -13.68 -8.18 20.92
N GLN A 284 -14.91 -7.87 21.29
CA GLN A 284 -15.65 -8.58 22.33
C GLN A 284 -16.47 -9.71 21.72
N LEU A 285 -16.00 -10.95 21.85
CA LEU A 285 -16.63 -12.14 21.28
C LEU A 285 -17.80 -12.66 22.10
N ASN A 286 -17.71 -12.53 23.43
CA ASN A 286 -18.79 -12.76 24.38
C ASN A 286 -18.53 -11.93 25.66
N ASN A 287 -19.34 -12.10 26.71
CA ASN A 287 -19.21 -11.31 27.94
C ASN A 287 -17.87 -11.47 28.66
N ASN A 288 -17.15 -12.58 28.43
CA ASN A 288 -15.92 -12.92 29.12
C ASN A 288 -14.69 -13.06 28.19
N SER A 289 -14.89 -12.92 26.89
CA SER A 289 -13.87 -13.22 25.90
C SER A 289 -13.60 -12.02 25.02
N LEU A 290 -12.41 -11.45 25.16
CA LEU A 290 -11.88 -10.37 24.31
C LEU A 290 -10.68 -10.88 23.50
N LEU A 291 -10.53 -10.37 22.28
CA LEU A 291 -9.46 -10.72 21.36
C LEU A 291 -8.86 -9.45 20.77
N HIS A 292 -7.56 -9.30 20.88
CA HIS A 292 -6.82 -8.29 20.12
C HIS A 292 -6.63 -8.76 18.68
N VAL A 293 -7.24 -8.06 17.74
CA VAL A 293 -7.06 -8.28 16.28
C VAL A 293 -6.24 -7.15 15.71
N TYR A 294 -5.12 -7.48 15.09
CA TYR A 294 -4.27 -6.55 14.38
C TYR A 294 -4.22 -6.91 12.90
N THR A 295 -4.09 -5.89 12.06
CA THR A 295 -3.72 -6.09 10.66
C THR A 295 -2.69 -5.06 10.23
N THR A 296 -1.79 -5.47 9.34
CA THR A 296 -0.77 -4.62 8.76
C THR A 296 -0.54 -4.97 7.29
N HIS A 297 -0.03 -4.01 6.55
CA HIS A 297 0.52 -4.19 5.21
C HIS A 297 1.84 -3.41 5.17
N THR A 298 2.97 -4.11 5.07
CA THR A 298 4.29 -3.51 5.16
C THR A 298 4.88 -3.22 3.76
N GLN A 299 6.08 -2.63 3.71
CA GLN A 299 6.82 -2.32 2.50
C GLN A 299 6.86 -3.52 1.55
N ALA A 300 6.43 -3.34 0.30
CA ALA A 300 6.54 -4.37 -0.73
C ALA A 300 8.01 -4.64 -1.12
N SER A 301 8.26 -5.82 -1.69
CA SER A 301 9.53 -6.12 -2.35
C SER A 301 9.43 -5.75 -3.81
N TYR A 302 10.32 -4.88 -4.26
CA TYR A 302 10.37 -4.42 -5.66
C TYR A 302 11.42 -5.17 -6.50
N ASP A 303 11.96 -6.25 -5.96
CA ASP A 303 12.93 -7.08 -6.67
C ASP A 303 12.26 -8.18 -7.46
N ASN A 304 12.85 -8.45 -8.60
CA ASN A 304 12.46 -9.61 -9.39
C ASN A 304 12.98 -10.89 -8.74
N ALA A 305 12.12 -11.89 -8.68
CA ALA A 305 12.49 -13.30 -8.42
C ALA A 305 13.12 -13.61 -7.06
N GLY A 306 12.68 -12.96 -5.98
CA GLY A 306 13.06 -13.36 -4.61
C GLY A 306 14.50 -13.02 -4.23
N SER A 307 15.12 -12.05 -4.91
CA SER A 307 16.39 -11.48 -4.48
C SER A 307 16.19 -10.67 -3.19
N PHE A 308 17.21 -10.64 -2.34
CA PHE A 308 17.16 -9.89 -1.08
C PHE A 308 17.42 -8.40 -1.36
N ASN A 309 16.39 -7.55 -1.28
CA ASN A 309 16.54 -6.11 -1.37
C ASN A 309 16.81 -5.51 0.01
N LEU A 310 17.96 -4.89 0.14
CA LEU A 310 18.40 -4.32 1.39
C LEU A 310 17.53 -3.14 1.82
N ASP A 311 17.18 -2.24 0.90
CA ASP A 311 16.41 -1.04 1.22
C ASP A 311 14.98 -1.36 1.62
N ASP A 312 14.29 -2.23 0.87
CA ASP A 312 12.97 -2.71 1.23
C ASP A 312 12.99 -3.45 2.57
N THR A 313 14.01 -4.27 2.82
CA THR A 313 14.14 -5.03 4.06
C THR A 313 14.39 -4.13 5.27
N LYS A 314 15.23 -3.11 5.15
CA LYS A 314 15.43 -2.09 6.21
C LYS A 314 14.11 -1.43 6.59
N VAL A 315 13.36 -0.98 5.60
CA VAL A 315 12.05 -0.34 5.83
C VAL A 315 11.11 -1.31 6.53
N ARG A 316 10.98 -2.55 6.03
CA ARG A 316 10.11 -3.57 6.66
C ARG A 316 10.48 -3.86 8.12
N LEU A 317 11.76 -4.02 8.42
CA LEU A 317 12.21 -4.29 9.80
C LEU A 317 11.86 -3.13 10.74
N SER A 318 12.02 -1.89 10.31
CA SER A 318 11.59 -0.73 11.08
C SER A 318 10.07 -0.70 11.28
N GLN A 319 9.31 -1.09 10.26
CA GLN A 319 7.85 -1.19 10.34
C GLN A 319 7.42 -2.31 11.30
N PHE A 320 8.08 -3.48 11.30
CA PHE A 320 7.81 -4.55 12.27
C PHE A 320 8.14 -4.12 13.71
N ALA A 321 9.23 -3.38 13.91
CA ALA A 321 9.53 -2.80 15.22
C ALA A 321 8.41 -1.86 15.69
N ARG A 322 7.89 -1.03 14.79
CA ARG A 322 6.75 -0.15 15.10
C ARG A 322 5.46 -0.93 15.34
N VAL A 323 5.21 -2.04 14.61
CA VAL A 323 4.07 -2.95 14.87
C VAL A 323 4.21 -3.56 16.26
N HIS A 324 5.38 -4.08 16.63
CA HIS A 324 5.62 -4.64 17.96
C HIS A 324 5.37 -3.60 19.05
N GLN A 325 5.92 -2.39 18.90
CA GLN A 325 5.70 -1.29 19.83
C GLN A 325 4.19 -0.98 19.94
N PHE A 326 3.47 -0.92 18.83
CA PHE A 326 2.03 -0.68 18.80
C PHE A 326 1.23 -1.77 19.52
N ILE A 327 1.62 -3.04 19.36
CA ILE A 327 1.04 -4.15 20.11
C ILE A 327 1.32 -3.98 21.61
N ALA A 328 2.55 -3.62 21.99
CA ALA A 328 2.89 -3.34 23.37
C ALA A 328 2.06 -2.19 23.96
N GLU A 329 1.92 -1.08 23.23
CA GLU A 329 1.14 0.10 23.65
C GLU A 329 -0.34 -0.24 23.91
N THR A 330 -0.91 -1.21 23.18
CA THR A 330 -2.35 -1.50 23.20
C THR A 330 -2.73 -2.76 23.96
N ALA A 331 -1.78 -3.67 24.25
CA ALA A 331 -2.08 -4.96 24.83
C ALA A 331 -1.22 -5.34 26.06
N LYS A 332 -0.21 -4.55 26.46
CA LYS A 332 0.70 -4.94 27.56
C LYS A 332 0.02 -5.03 28.93
N ASP A 333 -1.06 -4.28 29.11
CA ASP A 333 -1.71 -4.12 30.42
C ASP A 333 -2.85 -5.14 30.66
N ASP A 334 -3.06 -6.06 29.74
CA ASP A 334 -4.00 -7.17 29.84
C ASP A 334 -3.37 -8.50 29.40
N ASP A 335 -4.18 -9.58 29.44
CA ASP A 335 -3.75 -10.92 29.03
C ASP A 335 -4.63 -11.53 27.93
N TYR A 336 -5.36 -10.71 27.17
CA TYR A 336 -6.16 -11.24 26.09
C TYR A 336 -5.28 -11.74 24.95
N PRO A 337 -5.71 -12.81 24.24
CA PRO A 337 -4.97 -13.32 23.10
C PRO A 337 -4.77 -12.27 22.01
N ILE A 338 -3.68 -12.41 21.28
CA ILE A 338 -3.31 -11.52 20.18
C ILE A 338 -3.31 -12.30 18.87
N LEU A 339 -4.02 -11.77 17.87
CA LEU A 339 -4.04 -12.25 16.50
C LEU A 339 -3.56 -11.11 15.59
N LEU A 340 -2.39 -11.27 14.98
CA LEU A 340 -1.89 -10.39 13.94
C LEU A 340 -2.05 -11.09 12.58
N MET A 341 -2.82 -10.47 11.70
CA MET A 341 -3.11 -10.98 10.36
C MET A 341 -2.73 -9.95 9.30
N GLY A 342 -2.31 -10.38 8.13
CA GLY A 342 -2.13 -9.46 7.01
C GLY A 342 -1.05 -9.87 6.03
N ASP A 343 -0.81 -8.99 5.09
CA ASP A 343 0.27 -9.06 4.12
C ASP A 343 1.53 -8.41 4.71
N LEU A 344 2.48 -9.26 5.10
CA LEU A 344 3.72 -8.81 5.72
C LEU A 344 4.84 -8.56 4.70
N ASN A 345 4.58 -8.83 3.40
CA ASN A 345 5.54 -8.65 2.31
C ASN A 345 6.92 -9.28 2.57
N VAL A 346 6.96 -10.30 3.41
CA VAL A 346 8.16 -11.10 3.68
C VAL A 346 7.92 -12.51 3.20
N ASP A 347 8.61 -12.89 2.14
CA ASP A 347 8.56 -14.27 1.70
C ASP A 347 9.20 -15.19 2.74
N ALA A 348 8.39 -16.03 3.32
CA ALA A 348 8.82 -16.90 4.41
C ALA A 348 9.57 -18.14 3.91
N ALA A 349 9.34 -18.58 2.66
CA ALA A 349 10.02 -19.72 2.07
C ALA A 349 11.40 -19.34 1.51
N VAL A 350 12.27 -20.31 1.35
CA VAL A 350 13.56 -20.15 0.68
C VAL A 350 13.40 -20.46 -0.80
N HIS A 351 13.88 -19.56 -1.66
CA HIS A 351 13.86 -19.73 -3.11
C HIS A 351 15.21 -20.13 -3.68
N ASN A 352 15.18 -20.83 -4.80
CA ASN A 352 16.31 -20.94 -5.69
C ASN A 352 16.30 -19.70 -6.61
N GLN A 353 17.30 -18.82 -6.47
CA GLN A 353 17.39 -17.57 -7.24
C GLN A 353 17.43 -17.79 -8.76
N SER A 354 17.93 -18.95 -9.22
CA SER A 354 18.01 -19.28 -10.65
C SER A 354 16.69 -19.77 -11.23
N ILE A 355 15.79 -20.25 -10.39
CA ILE A 355 14.48 -20.84 -10.79
C ILE A 355 13.44 -20.35 -9.78
N PRO A 356 12.77 -19.22 -10.01
CA PRO A 356 11.85 -18.60 -9.04
C PRO A 356 10.73 -19.51 -8.56
N ILE A 357 10.25 -20.42 -9.42
CA ILE A 357 9.23 -21.40 -9.05
C ILE A 357 9.76 -22.57 -8.20
N ASN A 358 11.08 -22.71 -8.07
CA ASN A 358 11.67 -23.77 -7.26
C ASN A 358 11.82 -23.30 -5.82
N VAL A 359 10.80 -23.51 -5.04
CA VAL A 359 10.65 -23.10 -3.65
C VAL A 359 10.95 -24.25 -2.71
N ARG A 360 11.65 -23.98 -1.63
CA ARG A 360 11.83 -24.88 -0.49
C ARG A 360 10.91 -24.47 0.65
N PRO A 361 9.63 -24.87 0.64
CA PRO A 361 8.61 -24.32 1.53
C PRO A 361 8.79 -24.75 2.99
N HIS A 362 9.54 -25.84 3.25
CA HIS A 362 9.86 -26.31 4.60
C HIS A 362 11.02 -25.54 5.25
N GLU A 363 11.75 -24.74 4.49
CA GLU A 363 12.85 -23.93 4.99
C GLU A 363 12.42 -22.48 5.13
N SER A 364 12.57 -21.95 6.34
CA SER A 364 12.28 -20.55 6.62
C SER A 364 13.38 -19.63 6.14
N SER A 365 13.02 -18.61 5.39
CA SER A 365 13.94 -17.58 4.91
C SER A 365 14.53 -16.80 6.08
N LEU A 366 15.65 -16.14 5.83
CA LEU A 366 16.28 -15.29 6.83
C LEU A 366 15.44 -14.06 7.14
N ALA A 367 14.89 -13.41 6.11
CA ALA A 367 14.00 -12.26 6.30
C ALA A 367 12.80 -12.60 7.19
N TYR A 368 12.23 -13.81 7.03
CA TYR A 368 11.16 -14.30 7.90
C TYR A 368 11.62 -14.49 9.35
N LYS A 369 12.81 -15.06 9.58
CA LYS A 369 13.34 -15.24 10.93
C LYS A 369 13.55 -13.90 11.63
N MET A 370 14.17 -12.94 10.92
CA MET A 370 14.37 -11.56 11.41
C MET A 370 13.03 -10.88 11.73
N MET A 371 12.04 -10.99 10.85
CA MET A 371 10.69 -10.48 11.09
C MET A 371 10.10 -11.04 12.37
N MET A 372 10.17 -12.37 12.58
CA MET A 372 9.60 -13.01 13.77
C MET A 372 10.32 -12.57 15.04
N ASP A 373 11.63 -12.39 15.01
CA ASP A 373 12.39 -11.95 16.18
C ASP A 373 12.10 -10.48 16.53
N VAL A 374 11.96 -9.61 15.54
CA VAL A 374 11.52 -8.21 15.76
C VAL A 374 10.09 -8.16 16.28
N LEU A 375 9.14 -8.91 15.69
CA LEU A 375 7.75 -8.97 16.16
C LEU A 375 7.59 -9.57 17.56
N ARG A 376 8.53 -10.39 18.00
CA ARG A 376 8.60 -10.89 19.40
C ARG A 376 9.29 -9.90 20.36
N GLY A 377 9.83 -8.80 19.84
CA GLY A 377 10.59 -7.81 20.61
C GLY A 377 12.04 -8.21 20.89
N LYS A 378 12.53 -9.34 20.38
CA LYS A 378 13.92 -9.79 20.58
C LYS A 378 14.92 -8.89 19.87
N GLY A 379 14.51 -8.35 18.72
CA GLY A 379 15.39 -7.62 17.83
C GLY A 379 16.31 -8.52 17.04
N ILE A 380 17.26 -7.90 16.34
CA ILE A 380 18.23 -8.54 15.48
C ILE A 380 19.61 -8.39 16.09
N ASP A 381 20.30 -9.50 16.37
CA ASP A 381 21.68 -9.49 16.84
C ASP A 381 22.63 -9.26 15.65
N LEU A 382 23.30 -8.12 15.63
CA LEU A 382 24.27 -7.82 14.59
C LEU A 382 25.51 -8.71 14.68
N ALA A 383 25.82 -9.27 15.83
CA ALA A 383 26.94 -10.20 15.97
C ALA A 383 26.78 -11.46 15.09
N GLU A 384 25.54 -11.95 14.94
CA GLU A 384 25.23 -13.07 14.04
C GLU A 384 25.43 -12.70 12.55
N LEU A 385 25.26 -11.42 12.22
CA LEU A 385 25.37 -10.91 10.84
C LEU A 385 26.80 -10.49 10.48
N THR A 386 27.59 -10.05 11.48
CA THR A 386 28.93 -9.45 11.28
C THR A 386 30.06 -10.38 11.68
N ASN A 387 29.80 -11.66 11.90
CA ASN A 387 30.79 -12.64 12.43
C ASN A 387 31.43 -12.17 13.76
N GLY A 388 30.62 -11.52 14.62
CA GLY A 388 31.03 -11.07 15.94
C GLY A 388 31.79 -9.74 15.99
N THR A 389 31.84 -8.97 14.89
CA THR A 389 32.50 -7.66 14.87
C THR A 389 31.66 -6.55 15.50
N ASP A 390 30.35 -6.73 15.56
CA ASP A 390 29.39 -5.79 16.19
C ASP A 390 28.43 -6.60 17.07
N SER A 391 28.32 -6.28 18.34
CA SER A 391 27.45 -6.96 19.32
C SER A 391 26.18 -6.16 19.65
N SER A 392 25.82 -5.16 18.85
CA SER A 392 24.62 -4.39 19.08
C SER A 392 23.36 -5.15 18.61
N ILE A 393 22.27 -4.94 19.35
CA ILE A 393 20.96 -5.50 19.03
C ILE A 393 20.06 -4.38 18.51
N LEU A 394 19.61 -4.49 17.26
CA LEU A 394 18.66 -3.56 16.64
C LEU A 394 17.22 -3.98 16.91
N TYR A 395 16.33 -2.99 17.01
CA TYR A 395 14.87 -3.20 17.12
C TYR A 395 14.43 -4.07 18.31
N SER A 396 15.24 -4.21 19.36
CA SER A 396 14.82 -4.88 20.60
C SER A 396 13.85 -3.99 21.38
N HIS A 397 12.91 -4.63 22.09
CA HIS A 397 11.93 -3.95 22.92
C HIS A 397 11.91 -4.58 24.33
N PRO A 398 11.74 -3.80 25.43
CA PRO A 398 11.74 -4.37 26.79
C PRO A 398 10.54 -5.29 27.04
N TRP A 399 9.38 -5.01 26.46
CA TRP A 399 8.25 -5.91 26.51
C TRP A 399 8.41 -7.02 25.46
N ARG A 400 8.16 -8.27 25.83
CA ARG A 400 8.38 -9.45 25.00
C ARG A 400 7.08 -10.17 24.69
N LEU A 401 6.95 -10.64 23.46
CA LEU A 401 5.84 -11.45 23.00
C LEU A 401 6.37 -12.80 22.49
N ASP A 402 7.11 -13.51 23.34
CA ASP A 402 7.78 -14.77 22.99
C ASP A 402 6.81 -15.89 22.59
N THR A 403 5.55 -15.80 23.01
CA THR A 403 4.47 -16.73 22.64
C THR A 403 3.94 -16.52 21.22
N LEU A 404 4.34 -15.45 20.52
CA LEU A 404 3.89 -15.19 19.15
C LEU A 404 4.39 -16.27 18.19
N ASN A 405 3.47 -16.99 17.58
CA ASN A 405 3.74 -18.09 16.66
C ASN A 405 3.11 -17.82 15.30
N ASP A 406 3.75 -18.29 14.24
CA ASP A 406 3.10 -18.42 12.93
C ASP A 406 2.16 -19.63 12.95
N ALA A 407 0.86 -19.35 13.01
CA ALA A 407 -0.16 -20.39 13.08
C ALA A 407 -0.29 -21.15 11.75
N VAL A 408 0.03 -20.50 10.63
CA VAL A 408 0.05 -21.13 9.30
C VAL A 408 1.17 -22.16 9.23
N TYR A 409 2.41 -21.75 9.51
CA TYR A 409 3.55 -22.67 9.52
C TYR A 409 3.36 -23.82 10.51
N LYS A 410 2.83 -23.52 11.70
CA LYS A 410 2.57 -24.54 12.73
C LYS A 410 1.54 -25.58 12.26
N THR A 411 0.56 -25.17 11.46
CA THR A 411 -0.50 -26.06 10.96
C THR A 411 -0.03 -26.91 9.80
N PHE A 412 0.64 -26.31 8.83
CA PHE A 412 1.03 -27.00 7.59
C PHE A 412 2.39 -27.69 7.67
N GLY A 413 3.28 -27.26 8.58
CA GLY A 413 4.68 -27.70 8.64
C GLY A 413 5.54 -27.16 7.49
N TYR A 414 5.00 -26.26 6.70
CA TYR A 414 5.67 -25.55 5.61
C TYR A 414 5.04 -24.17 5.38
N HIS A 415 5.65 -23.33 4.54
CA HIS A 415 5.15 -22.03 4.13
C HIS A 415 4.33 -22.18 2.86
N PRO A 416 2.98 -22.18 2.92
CA PRO A 416 2.14 -22.32 1.73
C PRO A 416 2.19 -21.04 0.88
N VAL A 417 1.96 -21.20 -0.41
CA VAL A 417 1.85 -20.07 -1.35
C VAL A 417 0.66 -19.20 -0.99
N THR A 418 0.86 -17.88 -0.95
CA THR A 418 -0.21 -16.91 -0.73
C THR A 418 -0.21 -15.80 -1.79
N PHE A 419 0.85 -15.65 -2.57
CA PHE A 419 0.94 -14.69 -3.67
C PHE A 419 1.54 -15.34 -4.92
N GLY A 420 0.93 -15.06 -6.07
CA GLY A 420 1.30 -15.68 -7.32
C GLY A 420 0.82 -17.12 -7.41
N ASP A 421 1.54 -17.96 -8.02
CA ASP A 421 1.39 -19.39 -8.18
C ASP A 421 1.48 -19.82 -9.66
N TYR A 422 1.57 -21.12 -9.90
CA TYR A 422 1.64 -21.70 -11.24
C TYR A 422 0.81 -22.98 -11.34
N LYS A 423 0.53 -23.36 -12.59
CA LYS A 423 -0.04 -24.66 -12.96
C LYS A 423 0.93 -25.41 -13.85
N THR A 424 1.04 -26.71 -13.68
CA THR A 424 1.83 -27.56 -14.57
C THR A 424 0.90 -28.18 -15.59
N LEU A 425 1.18 -27.98 -16.88
CA LEU A 425 0.47 -28.65 -17.98
C LEU A 425 0.94 -30.11 -18.11
N ASP A 426 0.16 -30.94 -18.80
CA ASP A 426 0.46 -32.36 -19.02
C ASP A 426 1.82 -32.61 -19.69
N ASN A 427 2.33 -31.64 -20.44
CA ASN A 427 3.63 -31.68 -21.09
C ASN A 427 4.79 -31.19 -20.17
N GLY A 428 4.52 -30.91 -18.90
CA GLY A 428 5.50 -30.43 -17.92
C GLY A 428 5.82 -28.93 -17.99
N ILE A 429 5.16 -28.15 -18.84
CA ILE A 429 5.34 -26.70 -18.93
C ILE A 429 4.62 -26.02 -17.77
N PHE A 430 5.31 -25.09 -17.11
CA PHE A 430 4.75 -24.22 -16.08
C PHE A 430 4.07 -23.01 -16.70
N ILE A 431 2.84 -22.75 -16.30
CA ILE A 431 2.09 -21.56 -16.69
C ILE A 431 1.61 -20.81 -15.41
N PRO A 432 1.48 -19.49 -15.43
CA PRO A 432 0.93 -18.76 -14.30
C PRO A 432 -0.47 -19.23 -13.93
N ALA A 433 -0.77 -19.33 -12.65
CA ALA A 433 -2.11 -19.67 -12.16
C ALA A 433 -3.12 -18.56 -12.47
N GLU A 434 -2.65 -17.31 -12.44
CA GLU A 434 -3.43 -16.09 -12.69
C GLU A 434 -2.63 -15.15 -13.61
N THR A 435 -3.28 -14.49 -14.57
CA THR A 435 -2.65 -13.61 -15.56
C THR A 435 -3.36 -12.27 -15.74
N SER A 436 -4.57 -12.13 -15.19
CA SER A 436 -5.36 -10.90 -15.35
C SER A 436 -4.95 -9.83 -14.37
N LEU A 437 -4.59 -10.21 -13.14
CA LEU A 437 -4.24 -9.31 -12.04
C LEU A 437 -2.74 -9.20 -11.85
N THR A 438 -2.01 -10.30 -12.02
CA THR A 438 -0.55 -10.35 -11.86
C THR A 438 0.16 -9.57 -12.97
N SER A 439 1.14 -8.76 -12.62
CA SER A 439 1.94 -8.03 -13.61
C SER A 439 2.82 -8.98 -14.42
N HIS A 440 3.11 -8.61 -15.66
CA HIS A 440 3.86 -9.47 -16.60
C HIS A 440 5.23 -9.90 -16.07
N ASN A 441 5.91 -9.04 -15.32
CA ASN A 441 7.23 -9.34 -14.73
C ASN A 441 7.15 -10.18 -13.44
N GLN A 442 5.94 -10.42 -12.91
CA GLN A 442 5.68 -11.25 -11.73
C GLN A 442 4.98 -12.56 -12.06
N LEU A 443 4.73 -12.83 -13.35
CA LEU A 443 4.22 -14.13 -13.76
C LEU A 443 5.18 -15.25 -13.32
N LEU A 444 4.64 -16.36 -12.86
CA LEU A 444 5.38 -17.48 -12.24
C LEU A 444 6.07 -17.14 -10.90
N THR A 445 5.79 -16.00 -10.30
CA THR A 445 6.18 -15.74 -8.91
C THR A 445 5.40 -16.66 -7.98
N VAL A 446 6.09 -17.17 -6.96
CA VAL A 446 5.51 -18.07 -5.94
C VAL A 446 6.04 -17.61 -4.60
N GLN A 447 5.21 -16.95 -3.79
CA GLN A 447 5.63 -16.39 -2.49
C GLN A 447 4.64 -16.71 -1.38
N SER A 448 5.15 -16.75 -0.17
CA SER A 448 4.40 -16.97 1.06
C SER A 448 4.53 -15.72 1.94
N ILE A 449 3.72 -14.70 1.68
CA ILE A 449 3.88 -13.35 2.26
C ILE A 449 2.75 -12.93 3.21
N ASP A 450 1.59 -13.57 3.12
CA ASP A 450 0.48 -13.35 4.05
C ASP A 450 0.59 -14.25 5.27
N ARG A 451 0.17 -13.78 6.46
CA ARG A 451 0.35 -14.50 7.73
C ARG A 451 -0.86 -14.39 8.65
N LEU A 452 -1.00 -15.45 9.48
CA LEU A 452 -1.78 -15.49 10.70
C LEU A 452 -0.82 -15.77 11.87
N LEU A 453 -0.49 -14.75 12.64
CA LEU A 453 0.38 -14.86 13.81
C LEU A 453 -0.48 -14.82 15.06
N TRP A 454 -0.31 -15.82 15.93
CA TRP A 454 -1.09 -16.01 17.13
C TRP A 454 -0.20 -16.00 18.38
N ALA A 455 -0.59 -15.22 19.37
CA ALA A 455 0.02 -15.23 20.68
C ALA A 455 -1.03 -15.53 21.75
N ASP A 456 -0.80 -16.62 22.43
CA ASP A 456 -1.55 -17.02 23.62
C ASP A 456 -0.86 -16.43 24.85
N ARG A 457 -1.62 -15.79 25.75
CA ARG A 457 -1.06 -14.99 26.84
C ARG A 457 -1.41 -15.50 28.23
N LYS A 458 -2.38 -16.43 28.34
CA LYS A 458 -2.79 -17.06 29.59
C LYS A 458 -2.53 -18.55 29.61
N GLU A 459 -2.19 -19.09 30.76
CA GLU A 459 -2.05 -20.56 30.97
C GLU A 459 -3.38 -21.31 30.76
N LYS A 460 -4.51 -20.66 31.08
CA LYS A 460 -5.86 -21.20 30.81
C LYS A 460 -6.44 -20.50 29.58
N HIS A 461 -6.28 -21.17 28.46
CA HIS A 461 -6.76 -20.66 27.18
C HIS A 461 -8.27 -20.74 27.09
N SER A 462 -8.92 -19.58 26.94
CA SER A 462 -10.35 -19.51 26.65
C SER A 462 -10.62 -19.60 25.14
N MET A 463 -9.57 -19.66 24.30
CA MET A 463 -9.67 -19.63 22.85
C MET A 463 -8.58 -20.49 22.20
N LYS A 464 -8.92 -21.09 21.06
CA LYS A 464 -7.99 -21.85 20.24
C LYS A 464 -8.20 -21.58 18.77
N LEU A 465 -7.13 -21.24 18.07
CA LEU A 465 -7.12 -21.11 16.60
C LEU A 465 -7.03 -22.50 15.97
N THR A 466 -7.97 -22.81 15.06
CA THR A 466 -8.09 -24.13 14.40
C THR A 466 -8.48 -23.95 12.94
N ASN A 467 -8.47 -25.03 12.16
CA ASN A 467 -8.93 -25.08 10.78
C ASN A 467 -8.34 -23.96 9.92
N ILE A 468 -7.00 -23.80 9.99
CA ILE A 468 -6.32 -22.81 9.17
C ILE A 468 -6.23 -23.32 7.75
N THR A 469 -6.67 -22.51 6.78
CA THR A 469 -6.67 -22.86 5.34
C THR A 469 -6.16 -21.70 4.50
N VAL A 470 -5.58 -22.05 3.36
CA VAL A 470 -5.29 -21.12 2.27
C VAL A 470 -6.49 -21.10 1.33
N GLU A 471 -7.03 -19.93 1.08
CA GLU A 471 -8.24 -19.72 0.29
C GLU A 471 -7.89 -19.04 -1.05
N PRO A 472 -7.79 -19.81 -2.15
CA PRO A 472 -7.44 -19.24 -3.45
C PRO A 472 -8.55 -18.35 -4.02
N PHE A 473 -9.81 -18.55 -3.59
CA PHE A 473 -10.98 -17.83 -4.08
C PHE A 473 -11.06 -17.81 -5.62
N PHE A 474 -10.93 -18.98 -6.23
CA PHE A 474 -11.09 -19.13 -7.68
C PHE A 474 -12.53 -18.81 -8.10
N VAL A 475 -12.65 -18.15 -9.25
CA VAL A 475 -13.94 -17.81 -9.87
C VAL A 475 -14.16 -18.74 -11.06
N GLU A 476 -14.96 -19.77 -10.84
CA GLU A 476 -15.25 -20.78 -11.87
C GLU A 476 -16.26 -20.31 -12.93
N ASN A 477 -17.01 -19.26 -12.62
CA ASN A 477 -18.04 -18.73 -13.52
C ASN A 477 -17.40 -17.98 -14.69
N LYS A 478 -17.49 -18.57 -15.88
CA LYS A 478 -16.94 -18.06 -17.15
C LYS A 478 -17.57 -16.74 -17.63
N THR A 479 -18.61 -16.24 -16.96
CA THR A 479 -19.17 -14.92 -17.28
C THR A 479 -18.29 -13.77 -16.77
N PHE A 480 -17.42 -14.02 -15.79
CA PHE A 480 -16.45 -13.07 -15.32
C PHE A 480 -15.18 -13.08 -16.19
N SER A 481 -14.58 -11.91 -16.38
CA SER A 481 -13.32 -11.75 -17.12
C SER A 481 -12.08 -11.97 -16.25
N PHE A 482 -12.23 -12.44 -15.03
CA PHE A 482 -11.17 -12.78 -14.08
C PHE A 482 -11.45 -14.17 -13.50
N THR A 483 -10.39 -14.89 -13.17
CA THR A 483 -10.45 -16.27 -12.65
C THR A 483 -10.16 -16.36 -11.17
N GLN A 484 -9.79 -15.23 -10.54
CA GLN A 484 -9.41 -15.10 -9.14
C GLN A 484 -9.77 -13.70 -8.64
N ILE A 485 -10.15 -13.56 -7.37
CA ILE A 485 -10.62 -12.27 -6.83
C ILE A 485 -9.47 -11.35 -6.42
N SER A 486 -8.25 -11.85 -6.28
CA SER A 486 -7.04 -11.10 -5.96
C SER A 486 -5.82 -11.80 -6.59
N ASP A 487 -4.69 -11.14 -6.69
CA ASP A 487 -3.38 -11.75 -6.95
C ASP A 487 -2.78 -12.43 -5.70
N HIS A 488 -3.45 -12.29 -4.55
CA HIS A 488 -3.19 -13.03 -3.33
C HIS A 488 -4.23 -14.11 -3.07
N TYR A 489 -3.83 -15.15 -2.33
CA TYR A 489 -4.74 -16.09 -1.67
C TYR A 489 -5.06 -15.60 -0.27
N GLY A 490 -6.31 -15.78 0.18
CA GLY A 490 -6.70 -15.50 1.54
C GLY A 490 -6.15 -16.53 2.52
N LEU A 491 -6.02 -16.14 3.78
CA LEU A 491 -5.81 -17.08 4.88
C LEU A 491 -7.04 -17.04 5.79
N SER A 492 -7.68 -18.19 5.98
CA SER A 492 -8.81 -18.33 6.87
C SER A 492 -8.48 -19.18 8.09
N ALA A 493 -9.24 -19.00 9.15
CA ALA A 493 -9.13 -19.80 10.37
C ALA A 493 -10.46 -19.82 11.13
N GLN A 494 -10.61 -20.76 12.05
CA GLN A 494 -11.68 -20.79 13.03
C GLN A 494 -11.11 -20.57 14.43
N LEU A 495 -11.71 -19.64 15.15
CA LEU A 495 -11.41 -19.42 16.56
C LEU A 495 -12.50 -20.11 17.40
N GLN A 496 -12.10 -21.14 18.12
CA GLN A 496 -12.96 -21.84 19.07
C GLN A 496 -12.90 -21.16 20.43
N LEU A 497 -14.07 -20.86 21.01
CA LEU A 497 -14.23 -20.41 22.39
C LEU A 497 -14.40 -21.65 23.29
N LEU A 498 -13.51 -21.80 24.29
CA LEU A 498 -13.41 -22.98 25.16
C LEU A 498 -14.14 -22.75 26.50
#